data_ace8c3c9c95cd7fdfabfe06df551310d
#
_entry.id   ace8c3c9c95cd7fdfabfe06df551310d
#
_cell.length_a   1.000
_cell.length_b   1.000
_cell.length_c   1.000
_cell.angle_alpha   90.00
_cell.angle_beta   90.00
_cell.angle_gamma   90.00
#
_symmetry.space_group_name_H-M   'P 1'
#
loop_
_entity.id
_entity.type
_entity.pdbx_description
1 polymer ?
#
loop_
_entity_poly.entity_id
_entity_poly.type
_entity_poly.pdbx_seq_one_letter_code
_entity_poly.pdbx_strand_id
1 'polypeptide(L)'
;MYEKFGQFIDGKWRKSSDGGTYEVINPANEEVLGKASKATPEDVDRALKSAAKGLEVWKKTAPWQRSYIIRRIADKMREKQDVLAKWMTLEVGKPFAEAKGEVGGAADTVSYTHLTLPTILLV
;
A
#
# COMPACT_ATOMS: atom_id res chain seq x y z
N MET A 1 -8.45 -0.09 14.69
CA MET A 1 -7.25 -0.31 13.85
C MET A 1 -6.96 0.87 12.96
N TYR A 2 -7.92 1.36 12.21
CA TYR A 2 -7.78 2.50 11.30
C TYR A 2 -7.27 3.78 11.96
N GLU A 3 -7.63 4.04 13.21
CA GLU A 3 -7.20 5.23 13.97
C GLU A 3 -5.68 5.37 14.15
N LYS A 4 -4.95 4.24 14.04
CA LYS A 4 -3.48 4.21 14.13
C LYS A 4 -2.80 4.55 12.79
N PHE A 5 -3.55 4.44 11.69
CA PHE A 5 -3.03 4.62 10.35
C PHE A 5 -3.75 5.81 9.71
N GLY A 6 -3.00 6.76 9.28
CA GLY A 6 -3.48 7.86 8.47
C GLY A 6 -2.99 7.70 7.03
N GLN A 7 -2.55 8.80 6.46
CA GLN A 7 -1.87 8.86 5.19
C GLN A 7 -0.37 8.64 5.42
N PHE A 8 0.25 7.74 4.68
CA PHE A 8 1.69 7.54 4.75
C PHE A 8 2.37 8.44 3.72
N ILE A 9 2.93 9.55 4.18
CA ILE A 9 3.57 10.57 3.33
C ILE A 9 4.93 10.91 3.92
N ASP A 10 5.97 10.92 3.08
CA ASP A 10 7.34 11.28 3.46
C ASP A 10 7.88 10.43 4.62
N GLY A 11 7.62 9.11 4.55
CA GLY A 11 8.07 8.13 5.55
C GLY A 11 7.35 8.20 6.90
N LYS A 12 6.24 8.94 7.00
CA LYS A 12 5.50 9.13 8.25
C LYS A 12 4.00 8.97 8.07
N TRP A 13 3.35 8.42 9.10
CA TRP A 13 1.90 8.43 9.21
C TRP A 13 1.40 9.81 9.63
N ARG A 14 0.42 10.34 8.89
CA ARG A 14 -0.16 11.68 9.12
C ARG A 14 -1.68 11.61 9.10
N LYS A 15 -2.31 12.43 9.90
CA LYS A 15 -3.76 12.70 9.75
C LYS A 15 -3.97 13.58 8.52
N SER A 16 -5.22 13.63 8.03
CA SER A 16 -5.61 14.64 7.04
C SER A 16 -5.32 16.05 7.53
N SER A 17 -4.97 16.95 6.64
CA SER A 17 -4.66 18.35 6.97
C SER A 17 -5.85 19.10 7.61
N ASP A 18 -7.08 18.70 7.28
CA ASP A 18 -8.32 19.20 7.88
C ASP A 18 -8.89 18.31 9.01
N GLY A 19 -8.21 17.19 9.32
CA GLY A 19 -8.69 16.18 10.26
C GLY A 19 -9.85 15.33 9.74
N GLY A 20 -10.22 15.44 8.46
CA GLY A 20 -11.33 14.73 7.84
C GLY A 20 -11.14 13.21 7.85
N THR A 21 -12.23 12.49 8.10
CA THR A 21 -12.30 11.03 8.09
C THR A 21 -13.55 10.56 7.38
N TYR A 22 -13.57 9.28 6.97
CA TYR A 22 -14.77 8.57 6.53
C TYR A 22 -14.85 7.20 7.21
N GLU A 23 -16.05 6.69 7.32
CA GLU A 23 -16.29 5.37 7.91
C GLU A 23 -15.97 4.27 6.92
N VAL A 24 -15.30 3.23 7.40
CA VAL A 24 -15.07 1.98 6.67
C VAL A 24 -16.10 0.99 7.14
N ILE A 25 -16.91 0.50 6.23
CA ILE A 25 -18.08 -0.35 6.53
C ILE A 25 -17.83 -1.76 6.02
N ASN A 26 -18.18 -2.75 6.83
CA ASN A 26 -18.22 -4.15 6.41
C ASN A 26 -19.45 -4.38 5.52
N PRO A 27 -19.32 -4.73 4.24
CA PRO A 27 -20.45 -4.89 3.35
C PRO A 27 -21.32 -6.12 3.65
N ALA A 28 -20.84 -7.06 4.48
CA ALA A 28 -21.59 -8.25 4.83
C ALA A 28 -22.66 -8.02 5.91
N ASN A 29 -22.46 -7.04 6.79
CA ASN A 29 -23.35 -6.80 7.94
C ASN A 29 -23.56 -5.30 8.24
N GLU A 30 -23.01 -4.41 7.41
CA GLU A 30 -23.09 -2.95 7.51
C GLU A 30 -22.47 -2.37 8.82
N GLU A 31 -21.70 -3.18 9.56
CA GLU A 31 -21.00 -2.67 10.74
C GLU A 31 -19.83 -1.75 10.36
N VAL A 32 -19.66 -0.67 11.13
CA VAL A 32 -18.53 0.24 11.00
C VAL A 32 -17.28 -0.42 11.56
N LEU A 33 -16.31 -0.72 10.71
CA LEU A 33 -15.01 -1.29 11.08
C LEU A 33 -14.07 -0.27 11.72
N GLY A 34 -14.26 1.00 11.39
CA GLY A 34 -13.49 2.11 11.91
C GLY A 34 -13.54 3.34 11.00
N LYS A 35 -12.64 4.32 11.25
CA LYS A 35 -12.55 5.55 10.47
C LYS A 35 -11.20 5.64 9.78
N ALA A 36 -11.21 5.90 8.48
CA ALA A 36 -10.01 6.15 7.68
C ALA A 36 -9.84 7.65 7.41
N SER A 37 -8.59 8.09 7.25
CA SER A 37 -8.25 9.48 6.96
C SER A 37 -8.67 9.85 5.53
N LYS A 38 -9.38 10.97 5.37
CA LYS A 38 -9.81 11.51 4.07
C LYS A 38 -8.81 12.55 3.60
N ALA A 39 -8.08 12.25 2.53
CA ALA A 39 -7.10 13.18 1.99
C ALA A 39 -7.74 14.46 1.44
N THR A 40 -7.11 15.60 1.70
CA THR A 40 -7.42 16.87 1.04
C THR A 40 -6.55 17.06 -0.20
N PRO A 41 -6.88 18.02 -1.10
CA PRO A 41 -5.99 18.37 -2.22
C PRO A 41 -4.57 18.74 -1.75
N GLU A 42 -4.43 19.41 -0.61
CA GLU A 42 -3.13 19.76 -0.02
C GLU A 42 -2.33 18.51 0.39
N ASP A 43 -2.99 17.50 0.95
CA ASP A 43 -2.34 16.23 1.29
C ASP A 43 -1.86 15.49 0.04
N VAL A 44 -2.66 15.52 -1.03
CA VAL A 44 -2.28 14.94 -2.33
C VAL A 44 -1.06 15.67 -2.91
N ASP A 45 -1.05 17.00 -2.90
CA ASP A 45 0.09 17.79 -3.36
C ASP A 45 1.36 17.48 -2.56
N ARG A 46 1.23 17.31 -1.24
CA ARG A 46 2.33 16.92 -0.36
C ARG A 46 2.85 15.53 -0.70
N ALA A 47 1.96 14.59 -0.98
CA ALA A 47 2.32 13.23 -1.38
C ALA A 47 3.06 13.23 -2.73
N LEU A 48 2.57 13.98 -3.72
CA LEU A 48 3.22 14.12 -5.03
C LEU A 48 4.63 14.74 -4.92
N LYS A 49 4.78 15.79 -4.12
CA LYS A 49 6.09 16.41 -3.86
C LYS A 49 7.06 15.43 -3.17
N SER A 50 6.56 14.63 -2.24
CA SER A 50 7.35 13.58 -1.58
C SER A 50 7.77 12.48 -2.57
N ALA A 51 6.83 12.02 -3.41
CA ALA A 51 7.12 11.04 -4.45
C ALA A 51 8.17 11.53 -5.46
N ALA A 52 8.08 12.79 -5.89
CA ALA A 52 9.06 13.40 -6.79
C ALA A 52 10.48 13.42 -6.17
N LYS A 53 10.60 13.77 -4.88
CA LYS A 53 11.88 13.67 -4.16
C LYS A 53 12.38 12.23 -4.07
N GLY A 54 11.47 11.28 -3.77
CA GLY A 54 11.79 9.86 -3.71
C GLY A 54 12.31 9.32 -5.04
N LEU A 55 11.74 9.77 -6.17
CA LEU A 55 12.17 9.39 -7.51
C LEU A 55 13.64 9.79 -7.77
N GLU A 56 14.07 10.98 -7.31
CA GLU A 56 15.46 11.43 -7.49
C GLU A 56 16.47 10.51 -6.78
N VAL A 57 16.08 9.92 -5.66
CA VAL A 57 16.89 8.92 -4.96
C VAL A 57 16.79 7.56 -5.64
N TRP A 58 15.56 7.15 -5.97
CA TRP A 58 15.29 5.83 -6.54
C TRP A 58 15.98 5.61 -7.88
N LYS A 59 15.96 6.59 -8.78
CA LYS A 59 16.62 6.49 -10.09
C LYS A 59 18.13 6.36 -10.00
N LYS A 60 18.74 6.85 -8.90
CA LYS A 60 20.19 6.72 -8.63
C LYS A 60 20.55 5.44 -7.88
N THR A 61 19.54 4.72 -7.36
CA THR A 61 19.74 3.46 -6.63
C THR A 61 20.09 2.34 -7.62
N ALA A 62 21.13 1.58 -7.34
CA ALA A 62 21.57 0.50 -8.21
C ALA A 62 20.45 -0.54 -8.43
N PRO A 63 20.31 -1.12 -9.64
CA PRO A 63 19.23 -2.05 -9.98
C PRO A 63 19.10 -3.22 -8.99
N TRP A 64 20.21 -3.80 -8.57
CA TRP A 64 20.19 -4.92 -7.61
C TRP A 64 19.66 -4.50 -6.23
N GLN A 65 19.95 -3.26 -5.76
CA GLN A 65 19.42 -2.73 -4.50
C GLN A 65 17.90 -2.50 -4.62
N ARG A 66 17.44 -1.97 -5.75
CA ARG A 66 16.00 -1.82 -6.01
C ARG A 66 15.29 -3.18 -6.00
N SER A 67 15.87 -4.16 -6.69
CA SER A 67 15.38 -5.54 -6.69
C SER A 67 15.30 -6.12 -5.27
N TYR A 68 16.33 -5.95 -4.47
CA TYR A 68 16.37 -6.41 -3.09
C TYR A 68 15.25 -5.80 -2.23
N ILE A 69 15.04 -4.47 -2.36
CA ILE A 69 13.97 -3.78 -1.61
C ILE A 69 12.60 -4.31 -2.02
N ILE A 70 12.34 -4.45 -3.32
CA ILE A 70 11.05 -4.92 -3.84
C ILE A 70 10.77 -6.37 -3.39
N ARG A 71 11.76 -7.25 -3.44
CA ARG A 71 11.61 -8.63 -2.95
C ARG A 71 11.27 -8.67 -1.46
N ARG A 72 11.92 -7.83 -0.64
CA ARG A 72 11.59 -7.74 0.78
C ARG A 72 10.15 -7.29 1.02
N ILE A 73 9.58 -6.42 0.17
CA ILE A 73 8.18 -6.05 0.25
C ILE A 73 7.30 -7.29 -0.01
N ALA A 74 7.56 -8.03 -1.07
CA ALA A 74 6.83 -9.26 -1.38
C ALA A 74 6.89 -10.29 -0.25
N ASP A 75 8.07 -10.49 0.35
CA ASP A 75 8.24 -11.38 1.49
C ASP A 75 7.41 -10.95 2.70
N LYS A 76 7.38 -9.64 2.99
CA LYS A 76 6.53 -9.08 4.05
C LYS A 76 5.04 -9.24 3.77
N MET A 77 4.61 -9.17 2.52
CA MET A 77 3.23 -9.45 2.15
C MET A 77 2.89 -10.93 2.41
N ARG A 78 3.77 -11.86 2.06
CA ARG A 78 3.58 -13.30 2.33
C ARG A 78 3.55 -13.61 3.83
N GLU A 79 4.47 -13.04 4.62
CA GLU A 79 4.49 -13.18 6.07
C GLU A 79 3.17 -12.71 6.72
N LYS A 80 2.53 -11.71 6.15
CA LYS A 80 1.29 -11.11 6.66
C LYS A 80 0.04 -11.51 5.87
N GLN A 81 0.12 -12.54 5.05
CA GLN A 81 -0.92 -12.94 4.11
C GLN A 81 -2.29 -13.11 4.79
N ASP A 82 -2.35 -13.82 5.92
CA ASP A 82 -3.62 -14.06 6.62
C ASP A 82 -4.21 -12.78 7.21
N VAL A 83 -3.38 -11.87 7.70
CA VAL A 83 -3.81 -10.58 8.23
C VAL A 83 -4.36 -9.70 7.10
N LEU A 84 -3.66 -9.61 5.98
CA LEU A 84 -4.08 -8.84 4.82
C LEU A 84 -5.36 -9.41 4.19
N ALA A 85 -5.46 -10.74 4.07
CA ALA A 85 -6.65 -11.42 3.58
C ALA A 85 -7.87 -11.15 4.48
N LYS A 86 -7.68 -11.19 5.81
CA LYS A 86 -8.75 -10.86 6.76
C LYS A 86 -9.27 -9.44 6.58
N TRP A 87 -8.38 -8.46 6.37
CA TRP A 87 -8.78 -7.09 6.10
C TRP A 87 -9.55 -6.97 4.79
N MET A 88 -9.07 -7.60 3.73
CA MET A 88 -9.75 -7.64 2.44
C MET A 88 -11.15 -8.25 2.56
N THR A 89 -11.30 -9.35 3.32
CA THR A 89 -12.62 -9.94 3.59
C THR A 89 -13.55 -8.97 4.31
N LEU A 90 -13.05 -8.29 5.34
CA LEU A 90 -13.87 -7.36 6.13
C LEU A 90 -14.27 -6.10 5.34
N GLU A 91 -13.38 -5.55 4.51
CA GLU A 91 -13.61 -4.28 3.82
C GLU A 91 -14.34 -4.46 2.46
N VAL A 92 -14.15 -5.59 1.81
CA VAL A 92 -14.64 -5.83 0.44
C VAL A 92 -15.75 -6.89 0.41
N GLY A 93 -15.90 -7.67 1.49
CA GLY A 93 -16.87 -8.77 1.56
C GLY A 93 -16.45 -10.03 0.81
N LYS A 94 -15.19 -10.13 0.38
CA LYS A 94 -14.67 -11.27 -0.37
C LYS A 94 -14.46 -12.49 0.55
N PRO A 95 -14.74 -13.74 0.08
CA PRO A 95 -14.41 -14.95 0.84
C PRO A 95 -12.92 -14.99 1.23
N PHE A 96 -12.63 -15.41 2.47
CA PHE A 96 -11.27 -15.40 3.02
C PHE A 96 -10.26 -16.19 2.17
N ALA A 97 -10.67 -17.36 1.64
CA ALA A 97 -9.81 -18.19 0.79
C ALA A 97 -9.41 -17.47 -0.51
N GLU A 98 -10.34 -16.74 -1.13
CA GLU A 98 -10.07 -15.94 -2.33
C GLU A 98 -9.18 -14.74 -2.00
N ALA A 99 -9.50 -14.02 -0.93
CA ALA A 99 -8.68 -12.91 -0.45
C ALA A 99 -7.23 -13.35 -0.17
N LYS A 100 -7.05 -14.53 0.43
CA LYS A 100 -5.72 -15.10 0.68
C LYS A 100 -4.99 -15.41 -0.62
N GLY A 101 -5.68 -15.99 -1.61
CA GLY A 101 -5.12 -16.22 -2.96
C GLY A 101 -4.68 -14.92 -3.64
N GLU A 102 -5.49 -13.86 -3.54
CA GLU A 102 -5.16 -12.55 -4.13
C GLU A 102 -3.95 -11.90 -3.48
N VAL A 103 -3.82 -11.96 -2.15
CA VAL A 103 -2.63 -11.44 -1.46
C VAL A 103 -1.38 -12.18 -1.92
N GLY A 104 -1.46 -13.51 -2.12
CA GLY A 104 -0.37 -14.30 -2.69
C GLY A 104 0.00 -13.85 -4.09
N GLY A 105 -0.97 -13.75 -4.98
CA GLY A 105 -0.77 -13.27 -6.36
C GLY A 105 -0.22 -11.83 -6.42
N ALA A 106 -0.69 -10.94 -5.53
CA ALA A 106 -0.15 -9.59 -5.42
C ALA A 106 1.33 -9.60 -4.99
N ALA A 107 1.71 -10.45 -4.04
CA ALA A 107 3.11 -10.60 -3.63
C ALA A 107 4.00 -11.13 -4.78
N ASP A 108 3.47 -12.05 -5.59
CA ASP A 108 4.18 -12.55 -6.78
C ASP A 108 4.36 -11.45 -7.83
N THR A 109 3.32 -10.67 -8.10
CA THR A 109 3.37 -9.50 -9.01
C THR A 109 4.40 -8.48 -8.53
N VAL A 110 4.41 -8.13 -7.25
CA VAL A 110 5.41 -7.23 -6.65
C VAL A 110 6.82 -7.82 -6.83
N SER A 111 6.99 -9.11 -6.56
CA SER A 111 8.29 -9.77 -6.75
C SER A 111 8.75 -9.73 -8.21
N TYR A 112 7.83 -9.84 -9.18
CA TYR A 112 8.14 -9.83 -10.61
C TYR A 112 8.52 -8.44 -11.15
N THR A 113 8.06 -7.37 -10.50
CA THR A 113 8.31 -5.97 -10.90
C THR A 113 9.81 -5.66 -11.04
N HIS A 114 10.69 -6.31 -10.26
CA HIS A 114 12.13 -6.09 -10.35
C HIS A 114 12.75 -6.53 -11.70
N LEU A 115 12.08 -7.40 -12.45
CA LEU A 115 12.56 -7.86 -13.76
C LEU A 115 12.24 -6.87 -14.89
N THR A 116 11.20 -6.07 -14.72
CA THR A 116 10.74 -5.10 -15.73
C THR A 116 11.42 -3.74 -15.61
N LEU A 117 11.90 -3.37 -14.42
CA LEU A 117 12.57 -2.09 -14.17
C LEU A 117 13.89 -1.88 -14.97
N PRO A 118 14.72 -2.89 -15.25
CA PRO A 118 15.89 -2.73 -16.11
C PRO A 118 15.56 -2.51 -17.59
N THR A 119 14.44 -3.05 -18.07
CA THR A 119 14.05 -3.01 -19.50
C THR A 119 13.49 -1.65 -19.91
N ILE A 120 12.93 -0.88 -18.99
CA ILE A 120 12.40 0.48 -19.26
C ILE A 120 13.53 1.52 -19.37
N LEU A 121 14.72 1.21 -18.87
CA LEU A 121 15.89 2.11 -18.90
C LEU A 121 16.81 1.89 -20.12
N LEU A 122 16.44 0.99 -21.05
CA LEU A 122 17.17 0.69 -22.27
C LEU A 122 16.52 1.28 -23.54
N VAL A 123 15.53 2.17 -23.36
CA VAL A 123 14.93 2.92 -24.47
C VAL A 123 15.30 4.38 -24.36
#